data_4e249499b6c12908a75b9b37fed60b2f
#
_entry.id   4e249499b6c12908a75b9b37fed60b2f
#
_cell.length_a   1.000
_cell.length_b   1.000
_cell.length_c   1.000
_cell.angle_alpha   90.00
_cell.angle_beta   90.00
_cell.angle_gamma   90.00
#
_symmetry.space_group_name_H-M   'P 1'
#
loop_
_entity.id
_entity.type
_entity.pdbx_description
1 polymer ?
#
loop_
_entity_poly.entity_id
_entity_poly.type
_entity_poly.pdbx_seq_one_letter_code
_entity_poly.pdbx_strand_id
1 'polypeptide(L)'
;IVVKSVARDPGSRAKISVFTEDSTIDPVGACVGMRGSRVQAVVNELQGEKIDIVTWSDNQATFLANALAPAEVSKIFLYEEKNKVEVVIPDDQLSLAIGRKGQNVKLASNLTSLEIDILTEDEESERRQQEFKEKTVLLAETLDVEDVIAQLLVTDGYTTVESIALETLENLEKIAGFDTNLAQEIIDRSKSFVQEKEESDKKLVEENISDEKLKNLKGMNNNILAKLAKANILNVNDFADLASFELIDKEEGILKELDLDEEIANNMIMEARGFWSEEQNKD
;
A
#
# COMPACT_ATOMS: atom_id res chain seq x y z
N ILE A 1 -19.62 14.63 -27.14
CA ILE A 1 -19.44 13.94 -25.87
C ILE A 1 -19.05 12.48 -26.11
N VAL A 2 -18.05 11.99 -25.43
CA VAL A 2 -17.56 10.62 -25.56
C VAL A 2 -17.83 9.87 -24.26
N VAL A 3 -18.33 8.63 -24.36
CA VAL A 3 -18.41 7.70 -23.22
C VAL A 3 -17.05 6.99 -23.12
N LYS A 4 -16.33 7.17 -22.01
CA LYS A 4 -14.98 6.61 -21.80
C LYS A 4 -15.03 5.20 -21.20
N SER A 5 -15.88 4.98 -20.20
CA SER A 5 -16.04 3.66 -19.56
C SER A 5 -17.47 3.45 -19.07
N VAL A 6 -17.83 2.20 -18.88
CA VAL A 6 -19.15 1.77 -18.42
C VAL A 6 -18.97 0.63 -17.41
N ALA A 7 -19.59 0.76 -16.24
CA ALA A 7 -19.74 -0.31 -15.27
C ALA A 7 -21.22 -0.58 -15.05
N ARG A 8 -21.64 -1.85 -15.08
CA ARG A 8 -23.05 -2.20 -15.07
C ARG A 8 -23.33 -3.38 -14.12
N ASP A 9 -24.38 -3.23 -13.35
CA ASP A 9 -25.04 -4.29 -12.60
C ASP A 9 -26.41 -4.52 -13.27
N PRO A 10 -26.51 -5.52 -14.17
CA PRO A 10 -27.68 -5.68 -15.05
C PRO A 10 -28.98 -5.79 -14.27
N GLY A 11 -30.00 -5.05 -14.72
CA GLY A 11 -31.32 -5.02 -14.08
C GLY A 11 -31.41 -4.16 -12.81
N SER A 12 -30.32 -3.53 -12.39
CA SER A 12 -30.26 -2.73 -11.18
C SER A 12 -29.72 -1.33 -11.42
N ARG A 13 -28.43 -1.18 -11.73
CA ARG A 13 -27.77 0.13 -11.87
C ARG A 13 -26.55 0.06 -12.80
N ALA A 14 -26.31 1.16 -13.50
CA ALA A 14 -25.09 1.36 -14.28
C ALA A 14 -24.43 2.71 -13.91
N LYS A 15 -23.09 2.76 -13.99
CA LYS A 15 -22.33 4.01 -13.99
C LYS A 15 -21.65 4.16 -15.33
N ILE A 16 -21.73 5.37 -15.91
CA ILE A 16 -21.04 5.69 -17.15
C ILE A 16 -20.17 6.93 -16.95
N SER A 17 -18.95 6.90 -17.47
CA SER A 17 -18.08 8.05 -17.48
C SER A 17 -18.13 8.75 -18.82
N VAL A 18 -18.30 10.07 -18.80
CA VAL A 18 -18.44 10.90 -20.00
C VAL A 18 -17.39 12.00 -20.01
N PHE A 19 -16.92 12.32 -21.21
CA PHE A 19 -15.89 13.31 -21.45
C PHE A 19 -16.24 14.19 -22.65
N THR A 20 -15.75 15.42 -22.65
CA THR A 20 -15.78 16.33 -23.79
C THR A 20 -14.47 17.09 -23.89
N GLU A 21 -13.99 17.34 -25.10
CA GLU A 21 -12.85 18.22 -25.36
C GLU A 21 -13.24 19.71 -25.31
N ASP A 22 -14.52 20.01 -25.50
CA ASP A 22 -15.05 21.38 -25.47
C ASP A 22 -15.39 21.76 -24.01
N SER A 23 -14.57 22.62 -23.42
CA SER A 23 -14.75 23.12 -22.04
C SER A 23 -16.03 23.97 -21.83
N THR A 24 -16.71 24.36 -22.90
CA THR A 24 -17.98 25.12 -22.83
C THR A 24 -19.20 24.22 -22.64
N ILE A 25 -19.02 22.90 -22.81
CA ILE A 25 -20.10 21.93 -22.73
C ILE A 25 -19.97 21.16 -21.38
N ASP A 26 -21.05 21.17 -20.61
CA ASP A 26 -21.20 20.26 -19.50
C ASP A 26 -21.56 18.84 -20.02
N PRO A 27 -20.61 17.86 -19.94
CA PRO A 27 -20.86 16.54 -20.51
C PRO A 27 -21.96 15.78 -19.77
N VAL A 28 -22.07 15.96 -18.46
CA VAL A 28 -23.10 15.29 -17.62
C VAL A 28 -24.47 15.89 -17.93
N GLY A 29 -24.61 17.23 -17.87
CA GLY A 29 -25.84 17.89 -18.14
C GLY A 29 -26.37 17.63 -19.56
N ALA A 30 -25.48 17.56 -20.54
CA ALA A 30 -25.84 17.23 -21.92
C ALA A 30 -26.35 15.78 -22.08
N CYS A 31 -25.80 14.83 -21.38
CA CYS A 31 -26.28 13.44 -21.37
C CYS A 31 -27.59 13.27 -20.59
N VAL A 32 -27.74 13.96 -19.46
CA VAL A 32 -28.98 13.97 -18.66
C VAL A 32 -30.13 14.57 -19.47
N GLY A 33 -29.90 15.69 -20.16
CA GLY A 33 -30.88 16.41 -20.91
C GLY A 33 -31.86 17.22 -20.05
N MET A 34 -32.73 17.99 -20.71
CA MET A 34 -33.71 18.81 -19.96
C MET A 34 -34.58 17.96 -19.06
N ARG A 35 -34.59 18.27 -17.76
CA ARG A 35 -35.36 17.53 -16.73
C ARG A 35 -35.12 16.01 -16.76
N GLY A 36 -33.93 15.57 -17.20
CA GLY A 36 -33.57 14.15 -17.25
C GLY A 36 -34.17 13.37 -18.43
N SER A 37 -34.70 14.08 -19.46
CA SER A 37 -35.43 13.44 -20.58
C SER A 37 -34.60 12.45 -21.38
N ARG A 38 -33.30 12.73 -21.56
CA ARG A 38 -32.39 11.84 -22.32
C ARG A 38 -32.01 10.60 -21.53
N VAL A 39 -31.56 10.77 -20.26
CA VAL A 39 -31.21 9.66 -19.44
C VAL A 39 -32.43 8.76 -19.14
N GLN A 40 -33.64 9.38 -18.95
CA GLN A 40 -34.85 8.63 -18.72
C GLN A 40 -35.28 7.76 -19.91
N ALA A 41 -35.02 8.22 -21.13
CA ALA A 41 -35.27 7.42 -22.34
C ALA A 41 -34.42 6.14 -22.33
N VAL A 42 -33.15 6.24 -21.95
CA VAL A 42 -32.24 5.07 -21.83
C VAL A 42 -32.65 4.17 -20.65
N VAL A 43 -33.02 4.74 -19.48
CA VAL A 43 -33.53 3.98 -18.32
C VAL A 43 -34.77 3.17 -18.71
N ASN A 44 -35.68 3.75 -19.49
CA ASN A 44 -36.89 3.04 -19.96
C ASN A 44 -36.55 1.90 -20.91
N GLU A 45 -35.60 2.10 -21.82
CA GLU A 45 -35.11 1.07 -22.74
C GLU A 45 -34.43 -0.08 -21.98
N LEU A 46 -33.73 0.21 -20.89
CA LEU A 46 -33.12 -0.75 -19.98
C LEU A 46 -34.09 -1.28 -18.89
N GLN A 47 -35.40 -1.16 -19.09
CA GLN A 47 -36.43 -1.68 -18.20
C GLN A 47 -36.37 -1.18 -16.75
N GLY A 48 -35.94 0.07 -16.56
CA GLY A 48 -35.89 0.73 -15.26
C GLY A 48 -34.54 0.66 -14.53
N GLU A 49 -33.48 0.17 -15.21
CA GLU A 49 -32.12 0.18 -14.67
C GLU A 49 -31.65 1.64 -14.49
N LYS A 50 -31.23 1.98 -13.27
CA LYS A 50 -30.77 3.34 -12.94
C LYS A 50 -29.42 3.63 -13.56
N ILE A 51 -29.21 4.85 -14.06
CA ILE A 51 -27.95 5.27 -14.69
C ILE A 51 -27.38 6.45 -13.94
N ASP A 52 -26.16 6.30 -13.43
CA ASP A 52 -25.34 7.36 -12.89
C ASP A 52 -24.35 7.81 -13.95
N ILE A 53 -24.36 9.12 -14.26
CA ILE A 53 -23.45 9.73 -15.24
C ILE A 53 -22.39 10.50 -14.46
N VAL A 54 -21.12 10.18 -14.65
CA VAL A 54 -20.00 10.84 -13.98
C VAL A 54 -19.04 11.47 -14.98
N THR A 55 -18.44 12.59 -14.59
CA THR A 55 -17.41 13.23 -15.41
C THR A 55 -16.12 12.43 -15.36
N TRP A 56 -15.60 12.04 -16.52
CA TRP A 56 -14.29 11.43 -16.63
C TRP A 56 -13.18 12.47 -16.46
N SER A 57 -12.04 12.07 -15.91
CA SER A 57 -10.85 12.90 -15.76
C SER A 57 -9.59 12.08 -16.03
N ASP A 58 -8.56 12.71 -16.63
CA ASP A 58 -7.22 12.11 -16.75
C ASP A 58 -6.56 11.91 -15.38
N ASN A 59 -6.91 12.75 -14.41
CA ASN A 59 -6.45 12.58 -13.03
C ASN A 59 -7.25 11.48 -12.35
N GLN A 60 -6.58 10.38 -12.02
CA GLN A 60 -7.20 9.19 -11.40
C GLN A 60 -7.93 9.51 -10.09
N ALA A 61 -7.35 10.35 -9.23
CA ALA A 61 -7.98 10.72 -7.95
C ALA A 61 -9.28 11.50 -8.18
N THR A 62 -9.28 12.46 -9.11
CA THR A 62 -10.47 13.22 -9.48
C THR A 62 -11.53 12.32 -10.11
N PHE A 63 -11.14 11.42 -11.00
CA PHE A 63 -12.08 10.48 -11.63
C PHE A 63 -12.71 9.54 -10.61
N LEU A 64 -11.91 9.04 -9.68
CA LEU A 64 -12.38 8.16 -8.60
C LEU A 64 -13.37 8.89 -7.66
N ALA A 65 -13.06 10.12 -7.26
CA ALA A 65 -13.97 10.93 -6.46
C ALA A 65 -15.33 11.12 -7.17
N ASN A 66 -15.29 11.43 -8.48
CA ASN A 66 -16.51 11.53 -9.28
C ASN A 66 -17.28 10.20 -9.36
N ALA A 67 -16.57 9.08 -9.48
CA ALA A 67 -17.16 7.75 -9.59
C ALA A 67 -17.84 7.28 -8.28
N LEU A 68 -17.38 7.76 -7.11
CA LEU A 68 -17.96 7.45 -5.81
C LEU A 68 -19.19 8.32 -5.47
N ALA A 69 -19.48 9.35 -6.27
CA ALA A 69 -20.68 10.15 -6.06
C ALA A 69 -21.93 9.26 -5.84
N PRO A 70 -22.86 9.63 -4.90
CA PRO A 70 -22.98 10.95 -4.26
C PRO A 70 -22.16 11.14 -2.98
N ALA A 71 -21.31 10.17 -2.57
CA ALA A 71 -20.44 10.33 -1.41
C ALA A 71 -19.34 11.37 -1.68
N GLU A 72 -19.02 12.15 -0.67
CA GLU A 72 -17.90 13.08 -0.71
C GLU A 72 -16.62 12.35 -0.27
N VAL A 73 -15.51 12.67 -0.92
CA VAL A 73 -14.21 12.06 -0.64
C VAL A 73 -13.31 13.11 0.03
N SER A 74 -12.78 12.78 1.21
CA SER A 74 -11.88 13.67 1.97
C SER A 74 -10.44 13.53 1.51
N LYS A 75 -9.95 12.30 1.33
CA LYS A 75 -8.58 12.00 0.90
C LYS A 75 -8.54 10.76 0.02
N ILE A 76 -7.53 10.68 -0.84
CA ILE A 76 -7.27 9.53 -1.70
C ILE A 76 -5.78 9.20 -1.63
N PHE A 77 -5.46 7.94 -1.32
CA PHE A 77 -4.12 7.39 -1.36
C PHE A 77 -4.03 6.39 -2.51
N LEU A 78 -3.23 6.72 -3.53
CA LEU A 78 -3.03 5.89 -4.72
C LEU A 78 -1.79 5.01 -4.53
N TYR A 79 -1.96 3.70 -4.67
CA TYR A 79 -0.88 2.72 -4.67
C TYR A 79 -0.72 2.18 -6.10
N GLU A 80 0.02 2.94 -6.94
CA GLU A 80 0.11 2.70 -8.40
C GLU A 80 0.59 1.29 -8.74
N GLU A 81 1.55 0.77 -7.98
CA GLU A 81 2.12 -0.58 -8.19
C GLU A 81 1.12 -1.73 -7.99
N LYS A 82 0.08 -1.50 -7.18
CA LYS A 82 -0.91 -2.53 -6.79
C LYS A 82 -2.28 -2.34 -7.44
N ASN A 83 -2.46 -1.32 -8.31
CA ASN A 83 -3.79 -0.90 -8.79
C ASN A 83 -4.83 -0.73 -7.66
N LYS A 84 -4.33 -0.44 -6.46
CA LYS A 84 -5.13 -0.30 -5.24
C LYS A 84 -5.21 1.15 -4.83
N VAL A 85 -6.37 1.53 -4.30
CA VAL A 85 -6.59 2.88 -3.80
C VAL A 85 -7.35 2.83 -2.48
N GLU A 86 -6.87 3.57 -1.50
CA GLU A 86 -7.59 3.83 -0.25
C GLU A 86 -8.27 5.18 -0.34
N VAL A 87 -9.55 5.21 -0.02
CA VAL A 87 -10.39 6.41 -0.06
C VAL A 87 -10.89 6.70 1.34
N VAL A 88 -10.55 7.87 1.86
CA VAL A 88 -11.03 8.35 3.15
C VAL A 88 -12.26 9.24 2.92
N ILE A 89 -13.30 8.95 3.64
CA ILE A 89 -14.58 9.64 3.55
C ILE A 89 -15.07 10.08 4.94
N PRO A 90 -15.93 11.11 5.03
CA PRO A 90 -16.60 11.44 6.27
C PRO A 90 -17.43 10.27 6.81
N ASP A 91 -17.45 10.10 8.13
CA ASP A 91 -18.08 8.94 8.78
C ASP A 91 -19.57 8.78 8.47
N ASP A 92 -20.27 9.92 8.35
CA ASP A 92 -21.70 9.97 8.02
C ASP A 92 -22.01 9.55 6.57
N GLN A 93 -20.98 9.48 5.71
CA GLN A 93 -21.13 9.16 4.29
C GLN A 93 -20.72 7.73 3.90
N LEU A 94 -20.24 6.93 4.86
CA LEU A 94 -19.80 5.56 4.63
C LEU A 94 -20.89 4.72 3.90
N SER A 95 -22.12 4.81 4.36
CA SER A 95 -23.24 4.09 3.74
C SER A 95 -23.53 4.52 2.30
N LEU A 96 -23.28 5.80 1.97
CA LEU A 96 -23.44 6.32 0.60
C LEU A 96 -22.31 5.83 -0.31
N ALA A 97 -21.07 5.87 0.17
CA ALA A 97 -19.89 5.43 -0.58
C ALA A 97 -19.95 3.93 -0.91
N ILE A 98 -20.28 3.10 0.06
CA ILE A 98 -20.44 1.66 -0.13
C ILE A 98 -21.67 1.39 -1.01
N GLY A 99 -22.77 2.06 -0.70
CA GLY A 99 -24.07 1.83 -1.33
C GLY A 99 -24.75 0.52 -0.89
N ARG A 100 -25.96 0.30 -1.36
CA ARG A 100 -26.75 -0.91 -1.00
C ARG A 100 -26.03 -2.17 -1.49
N LYS A 101 -25.69 -3.06 -0.57
CA LYS A 101 -24.95 -4.32 -0.82
C LYS A 101 -23.59 -4.10 -1.53
N GLY A 102 -22.92 -2.98 -1.27
CA GLY A 102 -21.64 -2.67 -1.92
C GLY A 102 -21.75 -2.22 -3.38
N GLN A 103 -22.96 -1.93 -3.88
CA GLN A 103 -23.18 -1.65 -5.30
C GLN A 103 -22.45 -0.39 -5.77
N ASN A 104 -22.41 0.69 -4.97
CA ASN A 104 -21.78 1.93 -5.40
C ASN A 104 -20.26 1.77 -5.54
N VAL A 105 -19.58 1.25 -4.52
CA VAL A 105 -18.12 1.02 -4.56
C VAL A 105 -17.75 0.00 -5.64
N LYS A 106 -18.50 -1.09 -5.81
CA LYS A 106 -18.26 -2.09 -6.86
C LYS A 106 -18.37 -1.52 -8.27
N LEU A 107 -19.38 -0.68 -8.52
CA LEU A 107 -19.53 0.00 -9.81
C LEU A 107 -18.42 1.03 -10.03
N ALA A 108 -18.01 1.77 -9.00
CA ALA A 108 -16.90 2.71 -9.07
C ALA A 108 -15.56 1.97 -9.36
N SER A 109 -15.29 0.88 -8.67
CA SER A 109 -14.12 0.02 -8.90
C SER A 109 -14.08 -0.51 -10.34
N ASN A 110 -15.17 -1.06 -10.84
CA ASN A 110 -15.24 -1.54 -12.22
C ASN A 110 -15.11 -0.40 -13.25
N LEU A 111 -15.65 0.80 -12.95
CA LEU A 111 -15.59 1.95 -13.84
C LEU A 111 -14.18 2.52 -13.98
N THR A 112 -13.42 2.53 -12.88
CA THR A 112 -12.06 3.09 -12.79
C THR A 112 -10.97 2.02 -13.02
N SER A 113 -11.32 0.73 -12.95
CA SER A 113 -10.40 -0.42 -12.98
C SER A 113 -9.40 -0.40 -11.81
N LEU A 114 -9.81 0.15 -10.66
CA LEU A 114 -9.02 0.21 -9.44
C LEU A 114 -9.69 -0.63 -8.34
N GLU A 115 -8.89 -1.26 -7.50
CA GLU A 115 -9.37 -1.86 -6.25
C GLU A 115 -9.53 -0.76 -5.21
N ILE A 116 -10.77 -0.56 -4.72
CA ILE A 116 -11.10 0.55 -3.83
C ILE A 116 -11.35 0.03 -2.41
N ASP A 117 -10.50 0.46 -1.48
CA ASP A 117 -10.73 0.32 -0.05
C ASP A 117 -11.28 1.64 0.51
N ILE A 118 -12.37 1.54 1.26
CA ILE A 118 -13.00 2.72 1.87
C ILE A 118 -12.70 2.69 3.37
N LEU A 119 -12.19 3.82 3.87
CA LEU A 119 -11.94 4.10 5.27
C LEU A 119 -12.71 5.34 5.70
N THR A 120 -13.17 5.38 6.93
CA THR A 120 -13.69 6.61 7.51
C THR A 120 -12.56 7.52 8.00
N GLU A 121 -12.87 8.80 8.24
CA GLU A 121 -11.89 9.74 8.82
C GLU A 121 -11.44 9.28 10.21
N ASP A 122 -12.36 8.71 11.01
CA ASP A 122 -12.06 8.18 12.33
C ASP A 122 -11.13 6.96 12.23
N GLU A 123 -11.44 5.97 11.37
CA GLU A 123 -10.58 4.79 11.15
C GLU A 123 -9.17 5.17 10.65
N GLU A 124 -9.06 6.12 9.73
CA GLU A 124 -7.77 6.61 9.24
C GLU A 124 -6.99 7.34 10.33
N SER A 125 -7.68 8.14 11.16
CA SER A 125 -7.07 8.84 12.29
C SER A 125 -6.57 7.87 13.36
N GLU A 126 -7.37 6.86 13.72
CA GLU A 126 -6.98 5.82 14.67
C GLU A 126 -5.79 5.00 14.15
N ARG A 127 -5.80 4.62 12.88
CA ARG A 127 -4.68 3.91 12.23
C ARG A 127 -3.39 4.74 12.32
N ARG A 128 -3.44 6.03 11.97
CA ARG A 128 -2.26 6.91 12.06
C ARG A 128 -1.75 7.09 13.48
N GLN A 129 -2.65 7.22 14.44
CA GLN A 129 -2.27 7.32 15.85
C GLN A 129 -1.60 6.04 16.34
N GLN A 130 -2.12 4.88 15.94
CA GLN A 130 -1.55 3.59 16.29
C GLN A 130 -0.17 3.40 15.65
N GLU A 131 -0.04 3.67 14.35
CA GLU A 131 1.26 3.62 13.64
C GLU A 131 2.30 4.57 14.26
N PHE A 132 1.87 5.79 14.61
CA PHE A 132 2.75 6.75 15.28
C PHE A 132 3.23 6.23 16.63
N LYS A 133 2.32 5.66 17.42
CA LYS A 133 2.65 5.08 18.73
C LYS A 133 3.60 3.89 18.61
N GLU A 134 3.33 2.98 17.68
CA GLU A 134 4.19 1.80 17.45
C GLU A 134 5.60 2.20 17.03
N LYS A 135 5.72 3.16 16.10
CA LYS A 135 7.01 3.69 15.66
C LYS A 135 7.75 4.41 16.79
N THR A 136 7.03 5.17 17.61
CA THR A 136 7.60 5.85 18.77
C THR A 136 8.15 4.85 19.77
N VAL A 137 7.37 3.83 20.15
CA VAL A 137 7.80 2.80 21.09
C VAL A 137 9.01 2.04 20.52
N LEU A 138 8.97 1.67 19.25
CA LEU A 138 10.08 0.97 18.61
C LEU A 138 11.38 1.78 18.66
N LEU A 139 11.32 3.09 18.32
CA LEU A 139 12.50 3.95 18.38
C LEU A 139 12.98 4.19 19.81
N ALA A 140 12.06 4.41 20.77
CA ALA A 140 12.40 4.62 22.19
C ALA A 140 13.12 3.41 22.76
N GLU A 141 12.61 2.21 22.56
CA GLU A 141 13.21 0.96 23.04
C GLU A 141 14.54 0.65 22.34
N THR A 142 14.59 0.85 21.01
CA THR A 142 15.78 0.47 20.23
C THR A 142 16.94 1.42 20.46
N LEU A 143 16.68 2.70 20.60
CA LEU A 143 17.72 3.72 20.82
C LEU A 143 17.97 4.02 22.30
N ASP A 144 17.19 3.43 23.20
CA ASP A 144 17.23 3.70 24.64
C ASP A 144 17.13 5.20 24.93
N VAL A 145 16.09 5.83 24.38
CA VAL A 145 15.77 7.25 24.54
C VAL A 145 14.40 7.46 25.16
N GLU A 146 14.18 8.64 25.74
CA GLU A 146 12.89 9.00 26.29
C GLU A 146 11.82 9.08 25.19
N ASP A 147 10.56 8.72 25.51
CA ASP A 147 9.42 8.75 24.60
C ASP A 147 9.27 10.10 23.87
N VAL A 148 9.55 11.20 24.56
CA VAL A 148 9.48 12.54 23.96
C VAL A 148 10.46 12.71 22.81
N ILE A 149 11.69 12.18 22.96
CA ILE A 149 12.72 12.23 21.89
C ILE A 149 12.29 11.37 20.71
N ALA A 150 11.81 10.17 20.98
CA ALA A 150 11.29 9.27 19.94
C ALA A 150 10.10 9.89 19.20
N GLN A 151 9.17 10.55 19.91
CA GLN A 151 8.05 11.27 19.29
C GLN A 151 8.51 12.39 18.37
N LEU A 152 9.51 13.16 18.76
CA LEU A 152 10.09 14.22 17.93
C LEU A 152 10.72 13.65 16.66
N LEU A 153 11.45 12.56 16.76
CA LEU A 153 12.03 11.85 15.61
C LEU A 153 10.95 11.38 14.63
N VAL A 154 9.91 10.71 15.13
CA VAL A 154 8.78 10.23 14.29
C VAL A 154 8.02 11.41 13.67
N THR A 155 7.82 12.50 14.40
CA THR A 155 7.14 13.71 13.89
C THR A 155 7.92 14.35 12.75
N ASP A 156 9.25 14.31 12.81
CA ASP A 156 10.13 14.86 11.77
C ASP A 156 10.35 13.89 10.59
N GLY A 157 9.70 12.71 10.62
CA GLY A 157 9.68 11.73 9.53
C GLY A 157 10.65 10.56 9.68
N TYR A 158 11.43 10.50 10.77
CA TYR A 158 12.32 9.37 11.03
C TYR A 158 11.54 8.20 11.64
N THR A 159 11.27 7.19 10.84
CA THR A 159 10.43 6.05 11.25
C THR A 159 11.22 4.76 11.49
N THR A 160 12.51 4.72 11.12
CA THR A 160 13.40 3.57 11.27
C THR A 160 14.75 4.00 11.81
N VAL A 161 15.41 3.11 12.56
CA VAL A 161 16.76 3.35 13.10
C VAL A 161 17.79 3.46 11.97
N GLU A 162 17.60 2.69 10.92
CA GLU A 162 18.46 2.72 9.73
C GLU A 162 18.43 4.08 9.04
N SER A 163 17.28 4.75 8.95
CA SER A 163 17.17 6.11 8.38
C SER A 163 17.94 7.14 9.22
N ILE A 164 17.88 7.01 10.55
CA ILE A 164 18.62 7.90 11.47
C ILE A 164 20.14 7.65 11.39
N ALA A 165 20.56 6.39 11.27
CA ALA A 165 21.98 6.02 11.16
C ALA A 165 22.66 6.59 9.91
N LEU A 166 21.89 6.82 8.84
CA LEU A 166 22.36 7.41 7.58
C LEU A 166 22.28 8.93 7.55
N GLU A 167 21.63 9.54 8.56
CA GLU A 167 21.38 10.97 8.57
C GLU A 167 22.61 11.78 9.01
N THR A 168 22.61 13.06 8.66
CA THR A 168 23.65 14.01 9.04
C THR A 168 23.34 14.71 10.35
N LEU A 169 24.37 15.10 11.08
CA LEU A 169 24.24 15.85 12.32
C LEU A 169 23.43 17.14 12.13
N GLU A 170 23.72 17.87 11.03
CA GLU A 170 23.06 19.15 10.71
C GLU A 170 21.55 19.02 10.49
N ASN A 171 21.08 17.88 10.04
CA ASN A 171 19.64 17.64 9.83
C ASN A 171 18.94 17.30 11.14
N LEU A 172 19.53 16.47 11.99
CA LEU A 172 18.97 16.16 13.31
C LEU A 172 18.95 17.37 14.25
N GLU A 173 19.93 18.26 14.16
CA GLU A 173 19.95 19.52 14.93
C GLU A 173 18.80 20.48 14.57
N LYS A 174 18.16 20.32 13.40
CA LYS A 174 16.99 21.13 13.00
C LYS A 174 15.73 20.74 13.76
N ILE A 175 15.71 19.55 14.35
CA ILE A 175 14.57 19.08 15.14
C ILE A 175 14.47 19.93 16.42
N ALA A 176 13.32 20.47 16.69
CA ALA A 176 13.09 21.31 17.84
C ALA A 176 13.38 20.53 19.15
N GLY A 177 14.30 21.05 19.94
CA GLY A 177 14.72 20.43 21.21
C GLY A 177 15.97 19.56 21.11
N PHE A 178 16.55 19.40 19.91
CA PHE A 178 17.81 18.69 19.72
C PHE A 178 18.98 19.69 19.79
N ASP A 179 19.96 19.36 20.61
CA ASP A 179 21.28 20.02 20.57
C ASP A 179 22.29 19.10 19.87
N THR A 180 23.48 19.65 19.59
CA THR A 180 24.57 18.93 18.91
C THR A 180 24.95 17.63 19.63
N ASN A 181 24.92 17.61 20.96
CA ASN A 181 25.30 16.44 21.74
C ASN A 181 24.27 15.33 21.63
N LEU A 182 22.99 15.67 21.80
CA LEU A 182 21.89 14.74 21.69
C LEU A 182 21.80 14.16 20.27
N ALA A 183 21.89 15.02 19.26
CA ALA A 183 21.85 14.59 17.85
C ALA A 183 22.99 13.62 17.53
N GLN A 184 24.22 13.91 17.99
CA GLN A 184 25.39 13.02 17.81
C GLN A 184 25.18 11.71 18.54
N GLU A 185 24.70 11.72 19.78
CA GLU A 185 24.45 10.52 20.58
C GLU A 185 23.42 9.60 19.91
N ILE A 186 22.35 10.18 19.35
CA ILE A 186 21.31 9.40 18.64
C ILE A 186 21.88 8.77 17.36
N ILE A 187 22.69 9.50 16.58
CA ILE A 187 23.36 8.94 15.41
C ILE A 187 24.28 7.80 15.79
N ASP A 188 25.08 7.97 16.83
CA ASP A 188 26.04 6.96 17.28
C ASP A 188 25.35 5.71 17.79
N ARG A 189 24.26 5.84 18.56
CA ARG A 189 23.43 4.72 19.02
C ARG A 189 22.78 4.02 17.83
N SER A 190 22.23 4.76 16.87
CA SER A 190 21.63 4.21 15.66
C SER A 190 22.62 3.41 14.84
N LYS A 191 23.85 3.91 14.64
CA LYS A 191 24.93 3.21 13.91
C LYS A 191 25.36 1.95 14.66
N SER A 192 25.52 2.03 15.97
CA SER A 192 25.87 0.86 16.80
C SER A 192 24.80 -0.22 16.71
N PHE A 193 23.53 0.13 16.81
CA PHE A 193 22.42 -0.81 16.66
C PHE A 193 22.40 -1.49 15.28
N VAL A 194 22.56 -0.72 14.20
CA VAL A 194 22.60 -1.28 12.84
C VAL A 194 23.76 -2.24 12.70
N GLN A 195 24.95 -1.87 13.19
CA GLN A 195 26.13 -2.74 13.15
C GLN A 195 25.94 -4.02 13.96
N GLU A 196 25.43 -3.92 15.20
CA GLU A 196 25.16 -5.09 16.05
C GLU A 196 24.13 -6.03 15.42
N LYS A 197 23.09 -5.47 14.78
CA LYS A 197 22.08 -6.22 14.05
C LYS A 197 22.69 -6.95 12.85
N GLU A 198 23.51 -6.28 12.03
CA GLU A 198 24.20 -6.89 10.91
C GLU A 198 25.15 -8.02 11.33
N GLU A 199 25.91 -7.83 12.42
CA GLU A 199 26.78 -8.86 12.96
C GLU A 199 26.01 -10.06 13.51
N SER A 200 24.90 -9.79 14.20
CA SER A 200 23.99 -10.83 14.72
C SER A 200 23.35 -11.63 13.59
N ASP A 201 22.81 -10.93 12.58
CA ASP A 201 22.20 -11.57 11.41
C ASP A 201 23.23 -12.41 10.64
N LYS A 202 24.45 -11.89 10.47
CA LYS A 202 25.54 -12.64 9.85
C LYS A 202 25.90 -13.92 10.60
N LYS A 203 26.03 -13.86 11.93
CA LYS A 203 26.29 -15.03 12.76
C LYS A 203 25.15 -16.05 12.65
N LEU A 204 23.92 -15.59 12.71
CA LEU A 204 22.73 -16.44 12.58
C LEU A 204 22.70 -17.17 11.23
N VAL A 205 23.06 -16.49 10.15
CA VAL A 205 23.16 -17.07 8.81
C VAL A 205 24.29 -18.09 8.73
N GLU A 206 25.49 -17.77 9.25
CA GLU A 206 26.63 -18.67 9.25
C GLU A 206 26.37 -19.96 10.04
N GLU A 207 25.65 -19.87 11.17
CA GLU A 207 25.32 -21.00 12.02
C GLU A 207 24.23 -21.92 11.49
N ASN A 208 23.24 -21.36 10.78
CA ASN A 208 22.02 -22.09 10.40
C ASN A 208 21.91 -22.39 8.92
N ILE A 209 22.41 -21.53 8.04
CA ILE A 209 22.28 -21.69 6.59
C ILE A 209 23.61 -22.11 6.00
N SER A 210 23.72 -23.37 5.58
CA SER A 210 24.88 -23.91 4.86
C SER A 210 24.70 -23.94 3.34
N ASP A 211 23.47 -23.75 2.86
CA ASP A 211 23.14 -23.85 1.44
C ASP A 211 23.58 -22.58 0.66
N GLU A 212 24.66 -22.75 -0.12
CA GLU A 212 25.18 -21.67 -0.97
C GLU A 212 24.22 -21.28 -2.12
N LYS A 213 23.34 -22.19 -2.56
CA LYS A 213 22.33 -21.87 -3.58
C LYS A 213 21.33 -20.85 -3.03
N LEU A 214 20.86 -21.02 -1.78
CA LEU A 214 19.97 -20.09 -1.11
C LEU A 214 20.64 -18.72 -0.90
N LYS A 215 21.90 -18.71 -0.46
CA LYS A 215 22.65 -17.45 -0.24
C LYS A 215 22.87 -16.63 -1.50
N ASN A 216 23.03 -17.30 -2.65
CA ASN A 216 23.34 -16.65 -3.93
C ASN A 216 22.13 -16.32 -4.80
N LEU A 217 20.90 -16.54 -4.32
CA LEU A 217 19.70 -16.09 -5.02
C LEU A 217 19.70 -14.58 -5.21
N LYS A 218 19.25 -14.12 -6.36
CA LYS A 218 19.17 -12.70 -6.66
C LYS A 218 18.22 -11.98 -5.69
N GLY A 219 18.73 -10.93 -5.05
CA GLY A 219 17.98 -10.17 -4.05
C GLY A 219 18.15 -10.67 -2.61
N MET A 220 18.82 -11.82 -2.38
CA MET A 220 19.16 -12.27 -1.03
C MET A 220 20.21 -11.38 -0.38
N ASN A 221 20.03 -11.14 0.92
CA ASN A 221 20.99 -10.48 1.78
C ASN A 221 20.93 -11.10 3.18
N ASN A 222 21.87 -10.75 4.06
CA ASN A 222 21.97 -11.33 5.40
C ASN A 222 20.70 -11.08 6.24
N ASN A 223 20.03 -9.94 6.08
CA ASN A 223 18.78 -9.65 6.81
C ASN A 223 17.65 -10.60 6.39
N ILE A 224 17.45 -10.80 5.08
CA ILE A 224 16.48 -11.78 4.55
C ILE A 224 16.82 -13.18 5.00
N LEU A 225 18.08 -13.61 4.84
CA LEU A 225 18.54 -14.93 5.24
C LEU A 225 18.37 -15.17 6.76
N ALA A 226 18.64 -14.17 7.59
CA ALA A 226 18.43 -14.28 9.04
C ALA A 226 16.95 -14.44 9.41
N LYS A 227 16.04 -13.74 8.72
CA LYS A 227 14.59 -13.92 8.90
C LYS A 227 14.12 -15.30 8.44
N LEU A 228 14.63 -15.80 7.31
CA LEU A 228 14.39 -17.17 6.83
C LEU A 228 14.90 -18.21 7.81
N ALA A 229 16.11 -18.02 8.37
CA ALA A 229 16.65 -18.91 9.39
C ALA A 229 15.77 -18.96 10.65
N LYS A 230 15.26 -17.81 11.11
CA LYS A 230 14.30 -17.74 12.24
C LYS A 230 12.99 -18.48 11.94
N ALA A 231 12.57 -18.51 10.68
CA ALA A 231 11.40 -19.24 10.21
C ALA A 231 11.70 -20.72 9.88
N ASN A 232 12.93 -21.18 10.17
CA ASN A 232 13.41 -22.55 9.89
C ASN A 232 13.44 -22.90 8.38
N ILE A 233 13.64 -21.92 7.53
CA ILE A 233 13.87 -22.07 6.09
C ILE A 233 15.37 -22.00 5.86
N LEU A 234 16.02 -23.16 5.70
CA LEU A 234 17.47 -23.29 5.79
C LEU A 234 18.15 -23.65 4.47
N ASN A 235 17.37 -24.01 3.47
CA ASN A 235 17.87 -24.42 2.15
C ASN A 235 16.99 -23.90 1.01
N VAL A 236 17.50 -23.98 -0.22
CA VAL A 236 16.82 -23.48 -1.41
C VAL A 236 15.51 -24.22 -1.69
N ASN A 237 15.38 -25.49 -1.32
CA ASN A 237 14.18 -26.27 -1.55
C ASN A 237 13.04 -25.82 -0.63
N ASP A 238 13.33 -25.63 0.69
CA ASP A 238 12.36 -25.09 1.64
C ASP A 238 11.85 -23.70 1.20
N PHE A 239 12.75 -22.86 0.66
CA PHE A 239 12.40 -21.55 0.14
C PHE A 239 11.57 -21.63 -1.14
N ALA A 240 11.89 -22.56 -2.04
CA ALA A 240 11.16 -22.78 -3.31
C ALA A 240 9.74 -23.35 -3.09
N ASP A 241 9.49 -24.03 -1.96
CA ASP A 241 8.16 -24.52 -1.58
C ASP A 241 7.19 -23.42 -1.16
N LEU A 242 7.71 -22.24 -0.78
CA LEU A 242 6.87 -21.13 -0.32
C LEU A 242 6.04 -20.51 -1.44
N ALA A 243 4.90 -19.95 -1.07
CA ALA A 243 4.16 -19.02 -1.90
C ALA A 243 4.52 -17.57 -1.57
N SER A 244 4.36 -16.64 -2.52
CA SER A 244 4.72 -15.24 -2.32
C SER A 244 4.03 -14.61 -1.10
N PHE A 245 2.75 -14.94 -0.87
CA PHE A 245 2.01 -14.42 0.27
C PHE A 245 2.60 -14.86 1.62
N GLU A 246 3.21 -16.05 1.73
CA GLU A 246 3.86 -16.53 2.95
C GLU A 246 5.12 -15.71 3.29
N LEU A 247 5.72 -15.07 2.27
CA LEU A 247 6.85 -14.17 2.48
C LEU A 247 6.41 -12.75 2.87
N ILE A 248 5.40 -12.20 2.20
CA ILE A 248 5.11 -10.76 2.21
C ILE A 248 3.78 -10.37 2.86
N ASP A 249 2.98 -11.34 3.34
CA ASP A 249 1.74 -11.02 4.06
C ASP A 249 2.00 -10.05 5.20
N LYS A 250 1.15 -9.02 5.34
CA LYS A 250 1.35 -7.95 6.32
C LYS A 250 1.18 -8.39 7.77
N GLU A 251 0.45 -9.47 8.02
CA GLU A 251 0.18 -9.98 9.36
C GLU A 251 1.08 -11.16 9.71
N GLU A 252 1.22 -12.13 8.81
CA GLU A 252 1.88 -13.42 9.05
C GLU A 252 3.12 -13.66 8.18
N GLY A 253 3.44 -12.79 7.21
CA GLY A 253 4.56 -12.95 6.29
C GLY A 253 5.92 -12.95 6.98
N ILE A 254 6.80 -13.84 6.56
CA ILE A 254 8.16 -14.00 7.11
C ILE A 254 9.00 -12.72 6.93
N LEU A 255 8.80 -12.03 5.82
CA LEU A 255 9.52 -10.81 5.44
C LEU A 255 8.64 -9.55 5.52
N LYS A 256 7.53 -9.58 6.25
CA LYS A 256 6.55 -8.50 6.37
C LYS A 256 7.13 -7.12 6.73
N GLU A 257 8.24 -7.11 7.46
CA GLU A 257 8.91 -5.87 7.88
C GLU A 257 9.79 -5.25 6.79
N LEU A 258 10.02 -5.96 5.67
CA LEU A 258 10.91 -5.50 4.61
C LEU A 258 10.16 -4.81 3.46
N ASP A 259 8.84 -4.75 3.53
CA ASP A 259 7.94 -4.15 2.50
C ASP A 259 8.35 -4.55 1.06
N LEU A 260 8.62 -5.85 0.88
CA LEU A 260 9.01 -6.41 -0.41
C LEU A 260 7.82 -6.45 -1.35
N ASP A 261 8.04 -6.03 -2.59
CA ASP A 261 7.05 -6.16 -3.65
C ASP A 261 6.76 -7.63 -3.98
N GLU A 262 5.51 -7.94 -4.28
CA GLU A 262 5.06 -9.28 -4.66
C GLU A 262 5.80 -9.80 -5.90
N GLU A 263 6.10 -8.94 -6.86
CA GLU A 263 6.88 -9.31 -8.04
C GLU A 263 8.30 -9.73 -7.68
N ILE A 264 8.94 -9.02 -6.75
CA ILE A 264 10.29 -9.37 -6.26
C ILE A 264 10.25 -10.70 -5.51
N ALA A 265 9.30 -10.88 -4.60
CA ALA A 265 9.12 -12.13 -3.87
C ALA A 265 8.87 -13.33 -4.80
N ASN A 266 7.99 -13.16 -5.79
CA ASN A 266 7.73 -14.17 -6.80
C ASN A 266 8.99 -14.51 -7.63
N ASN A 267 9.75 -13.49 -8.05
CA ASN A 267 10.97 -13.71 -8.84
C ASN A 267 12.02 -14.49 -8.04
N MET A 268 12.18 -14.20 -6.75
CA MET A 268 13.08 -14.94 -5.87
C MET A 268 12.67 -16.41 -5.73
N ILE A 269 11.39 -16.68 -5.53
CA ILE A 269 10.85 -18.05 -5.43
C ILE A 269 11.00 -18.80 -6.76
N MET A 270 10.71 -18.14 -7.88
CA MET A 270 10.84 -18.75 -9.21
C MET A 270 12.31 -19.09 -9.56
N GLU A 271 13.26 -18.24 -9.15
CA GLU A 271 14.68 -18.53 -9.30
C GLU A 271 15.08 -19.76 -8.44
N ALA A 272 14.59 -19.84 -7.20
CA ALA A 272 14.81 -21.00 -6.35
C ALA A 272 14.23 -22.29 -6.95
N ARG A 273 13.03 -22.23 -7.53
CA ARG A 273 12.40 -23.36 -8.25
C ARG A 273 13.18 -23.80 -9.48
N GLY A 274 13.95 -22.91 -10.09
CA GLY A 274 14.86 -23.25 -11.19
C GLY A 274 15.87 -24.34 -10.82
N PHE A 275 16.30 -24.41 -9.56
CA PHE A 275 17.21 -25.45 -9.08
C PHE A 275 16.56 -26.83 -8.98
N TRP A 276 15.23 -26.95 -8.86
CA TRP A 276 14.53 -28.24 -8.88
C TRP A 276 14.63 -28.94 -10.23
N SER A 277 14.53 -28.16 -11.31
CA SER A 277 14.62 -28.71 -12.67
C SER A 277 16.01 -29.25 -13.02
N GLU A 278 17.04 -28.71 -12.39
CA GLU A 278 18.43 -29.18 -12.56
C GLU A 278 18.72 -30.51 -11.85
N GLU A 279 18.05 -30.75 -10.71
CA GLU A 279 18.20 -32.02 -9.98
C GLU A 279 17.42 -33.15 -10.60
N GLN A 280 16.24 -32.90 -11.20
CA GLN A 280 15.45 -33.90 -11.90
C GLN A 280 16.04 -34.32 -13.26
N ASN A 281 16.94 -33.52 -13.84
CA ASN A 281 17.63 -33.87 -15.10
C ASN A 281 18.96 -34.62 -14.91
N LYS A 282 19.33 -34.98 -13.68
CA LYS A 282 20.55 -35.70 -13.34
C LYS A 282 20.34 -37.18 -13.03
N ASP A 283 19.09 -37.67 -13.00
CA ASP A 283 18.68 -39.06 -12.94
C ASP A 283 18.24 -39.54 -14.32
#